data_b6d26382998a8b136cefb0991f855e83
#
_entry.id   b6d26382998a8b136cefb0991f855e83
#
_cell.length_a   1.000
_cell.length_b   1.000
_cell.length_c   1.000
_cell.angle_alpha   90.00
_cell.angle_beta   90.00
_cell.angle_gamma   90.00
#
_symmetry.space_group_name_H-M   'P 1'
#
loop_
_entity.id
_entity.type
_entity.pdbx_description
1 polymer ?
#
loop_
_entity_poly.entity_id
_entity_poly.type
_entity_poly.pdbx_seq_one_letter_code
_entity_poly.pdbx_strand_id
1 'polypeptide(L)'
;MQPFTPLLVPTPQAWVRFIAGKVPAGFPSPAEDHLVERIDLMAKLVVHPQATFFVRIKGNSMQGAGIFDGTVVMVDKAIKPRHGHIVIAVVDGDFTCKRLHQRGGTMRLKPENPDFQDIVPKDGQTVEIWGVVAATINQHV
;
A
#
# COMPACT_ATOMS: atom_id res chain seq x y z
N MET A 1 26.20 -11.89 23.57
CA MET A 1 25.47 -11.32 22.42
C MET A 1 25.67 -9.82 22.43
N GLN A 2 26.32 -9.30 21.40
CA GLN A 2 26.47 -7.86 21.30
C GLN A 2 25.16 -7.22 20.83
N PRO A 3 24.73 -6.11 21.45
CA PRO A 3 23.55 -5.41 20.95
C PRO A 3 23.80 -4.91 19.54
N PHE A 4 22.80 -5.09 18.69
CA PHE A 4 22.83 -4.56 17.33
C PHE A 4 22.82 -3.03 17.40
N THR A 5 23.92 -2.43 16.99
CA THR A 5 23.97 -0.96 16.84
C THR A 5 23.83 -0.64 15.37
N PRO A 6 22.70 -0.07 14.94
CA PRO A 6 22.56 0.32 13.55
C PRO A 6 23.57 1.43 13.23
N LEU A 7 24.36 1.19 12.19
CA LEU A 7 25.17 2.24 11.60
C LEU A 7 24.24 3.25 10.95
N LEU A 8 24.18 4.44 11.54
CA LEU A 8 23.54 5.57 10.89
C LEU A 8 24.45 6.05 9.75
N VAL A 9 24.34 5.36 8.61
CA VAL A 9 24.91 5.88 7.37
C VAL A 9 23.96 6.94 6.86
N PRO A 10 24.36 8.22 6.74
CA PRO A 10 23.51 9.21 6.12
C PRO A 10 23.25 8.78 4.68
N THR A 11 22.03 8.31 4.43
CA THR A 11 21.58 8.00 3.08
C THR A 11 21.43 9.33 2.35
N PRO A 12 22.16 9.57 1.24
CA PRO A 12 21.94 10.79 0.48
C PRO A 12 20.49 10.82 0.05
N GLN A 13 19.81 11.94 0.30
CA GLN A 13 18.47 12.15 -0.21
C GLN A 13 18.49 12.02 -1.73
N ALA A 14 17.71 11.06 -2.24
CA ALA A 14 17.55 10.89 -3.67
C ALA A 14 16.53 11.90 -4.19
N TRP A 15 17.02 13.06 -4.59
CA TRP A 15 16.19 14.05 -5.27
C TRP A 15 16.01 13.62 -6.72
N VAL A 16 14.77 13.46 -7.13
CA VAL A 16 14.42 13.15 -8.51
C VAL A 16 13.64 14.32 -9.13
N ARG A 17 13.69 14.41 -10.45
CA ARG A 17 12.95 15.43 -11.18
C ARG A 17 11.52 14.95 -11.39
N PHE A 18 10.58 15.82 -11.11
CA PHE A 18 9.17 15.57 -11.31
C PHE A 18 8.66 16.53 -12.40
N ILE A 19 8.03 15.97 -13.41
CA ILE A 19 7.45 16.76 -14.49
C ILE A 19 6.00 17.06 -14.14
N ALA A 20 5.67 18.33 -13.99
CA ALA A 20 4.30 18.75 -13.78
C ALA A 20 3.46 18.48 -15.04
N GLY A 21 2.22 18.07 -14.84
CA GLY A 21 1.33 17.71 -15.93
C GLY A 21 1.09 16.21 -15.99
N LYS A 22 0.39 15.77 -17.01
CA LYS A 22 -0.02 14.38 -17.16
C LYS A 22 0.35 13.85 -18.52
N VAL A 23 0.80 12.60 -18.56
CA VAL A 23 1.03 11.87 -19.79
C VAL A 23 -0.22 11.03 -20.06
N PRO A 24 -0.90 11.20 -21.23
CA PRO A 24 -2.06 10.36 -21.54
C PRO A 24 -1.64 8.91 -21.73
N ALA A 25 -2.39 7.99 -21.11
CA ALA A 25 -2.17 6.56 -21.26
C ALA A 25 -2.93 5.97 -22.45
N GLY A 26 -3.90 6.69 -22.98
CA GLY A 26 -4.68 6.30 -24.14
C GLY A 26 -4.06 6.85 -25.45
N PHE A 27 -4.81 7.65 -26.18
CA PHE A 27 -4.28 8.26 -27.39
C PHE A 27 -3.18 9.28 -27.08
N PRO A 28 -2.10 9.30 -27.91
CA PRO A 28 -1.08 10.33 -27.74
C PRO A 28 -1.67 11.74 -27.87
N SER A 29 -1.15 12.66 -27.11
CA SER A 29 -1.44 14.08 -27.25
C SER A 29 -0.14 14.86 -27.49
N PRO A 30 -0.23 16.10 -28.05
CA PRO A 30 0.97 16.90 -28.26
C PRO A 30 1.75 17.10 -26.97
N ALA A 31 3.07 17.04 -27.08
CA ALA A 31 3.94 17.37 -25.97
C ALA A 31 3.78 18.84 -25.60
N GLU A 32 3.65 19.11 -24.32
CA GLU A 32 3.61 20.46 -23.79
C GLU A 32 4.87 20.75 -23.00
N ASP A 33 5.24 22.02 -22.91
CA ASP A 33 6.32 22.44 -22.02
C ASP A 33 5.82 22.33 -20.58
N HIS A 34 6.39 21.40 -19.82
CA HIS A 34 6.04 21.17 -18.43
C HIS A 34 7.11 21.71 -17.49
N LEU A 35 6.66 22.29 -16.39
CA LEU A 35 7.54 22.70 -15.32
C LEU A 35 8.18 21.46 -14.68
N VAL A 36 9.50 21.51 -14.49
CA VAL A 36 10.25 20.45 -13.83
C VAL A 36 10.54 20.86 -12.40
N GLU A 37 10.14 20.03 -11.46
CA GLU A 37 10.37 20.23 -10.03
C GLU A 37 11.28 19.14 -9.49
N ARG A 38 11.99 19.45 -8.41
CA ARG A 38 12.70 18.43 -7.64
C ARG A 38 11.81 17.97 -6.50
N ILE A 39 11.68 16.65 -6.36
CA ILE A 39 10.93 16.07 -5.25
C ILE A 39 11.73 15.01 -4.54
N ASP A 40 11.50 14.91 -3.24
CA ASP A 40 11.85 13.74 -2.45
C ASP A 40 10.59 12.88 -2.34
N LEU A 41 10.52 11.82 -3.16
CA LEU A 41 9.33 10.99 -3.26
C LEU A 41 8.98 10.31 -1.94
N MET A 42 9.99 9.83 -1.21
CA MET A 42 9.77 9.18 0.07
C MET A 42 9.22 10.14 1.10
N ALA A 43 9.77 11.36 1.17
CA ALA A 43 9.26 12.39 2.08
C ALA A 43 7.81 12.77 1.76
N LYS A 44 7.44 12.73 0.48
CA LYS A 44 6.08 13.02 0.04
C LYS A 44 5.09 11.89 0.37
N LEU A 45 5.50 10.64 0.22
CA LEU A 45 4.62 9.48 0.40
C LEU A 45 4.52 9.05 1.87
N VAL A 46 5.62 9.10 2.61
CA VAL A 46 5.68 8.61 3.99
C VAL A 46 5.30 9.73 4.94
N VAL A 47 4.07 9.69 5.42
CA VAL A 47 3.52 10.68 6.35
C VAL A 47 3.92 10.35 7.80
N HIS A 48 3.98 9.08 8.14
CA HIS A 48 4.31 8.60 9.48
C HIS A 48 5.51 7.65 9.42
N PRO A 49 6.76 8.17 9.38
CA PRO A 49 7.94 7.33 9.12
C PRO A 49 8.12 6.18 10.12
N GLN A 50 7.79 6.39 11.39
CA GLN A 50 7.97 5.37 12.42
C GLN A 50 6.87 4.31 12.43
N ALA A 51 5.76 4.55 11.72
CA ALA A 51 4.62 3.65 11.62
C ALA A 51 4.46 3.07 10.21
N THR A 52 5.40 3.30 9.31
CA THR A 52 5.33 2.90 7.91
C THR A 52 6.23 1.71 7.63
N PHE A 53 5.66 0.71 6.96
CA PHE A 53 6.35 -0.53 6.60
C PHE A 53 6.14 -0.84 5.13
N PHE A 54 7.12 -1.47 4.50
CA PHE A 54 6.97 -2.03 3.16
C PHE A 54 6.74 -3.53 3.29
N VAL A 55 5.72 -4.02 2.60
CA VAL A 55 5.32 -5.42 2.64
C VAL A 55 5.19 -5.94 1.22
N ARG A 56 5.77 -7.10 0.94
CA ARG A 56 5.63 -7.76 -0.35
C ARG A 56 4.39 -8.65 -0.35
N ILE A 57 3.58 -8.51 -1.37
CA ILE A 57 2.34 -9.25 -1.53
C ILE A 57 2.61 -10.57 -2.24
N LYS A 58 1.92 -11.61 -1.80
CA LYS A 58 1.87 -12.91 -2.45
C LYS A 58 0.45 -13.19 -2.93
N GLY A 59 0.33 -13.62 -4.17
CA GLY A 59 -0.95 -13.97 -4.76
C GLY A 59 -1.64 -12.80 -5.45
N ASN A 60 -2.80 -13.07 -6.04
CA ASN A 60 -3.49 -12.16 -6.95
C ASN A 60 -4.90 -11.77 -6.49
N SER A 61 -5.21 -11.91 -5.20
CA SER A 61 -6.55 -11.60 -4.71
C SER A 61 -6.92 -10.11 -4.80
N MET A 62 -5.92 -9.25 -5.02
CA MET A 62 -6.11 -7.79 -5.10
C MET A 62 -5.70 -7.22 -6.46
N GLN A 63 -5.66 -8.03 -7.51
CA GLN A 63 -5.20 -7.58 -8.83
C GLN A 63 -6.06 -6.46 -9.41
N GLY A 64 -7.36 -6.43 -9.13
CA GLY A 64 -8.24 -5.35 -9.58
C GLY A 64 -7.95 -3.99 -8.95
N ALA A 65 -7.19 -3.97 -7.86
CA ALA A 65 -6.69 -2.75 -7.23
C ALA A 65 -5.24 -2.41 -7.64
N GLY A 66 -4.67 -3.12 -8.62
CA GLY A 66 -3.29 -2.90 -9.05
C GLY A 66 -2.24 -3.54 -8.14
N ILE A 67 -2.64 -4.50 -7.33
CA ILE A 67 -1.76 -5.23 -6.42
C ILE A 67 -1.66 -6.67 -6.88
N PHE A 68 -0.47 -7.05 -7.34
CA PHE A 68 -0.20 -8.35 -7.94
C PHE A 68 0.75 -9.17 -7.07
N ASP A 69 0.91 -10.43 -7.43
CA ASP A 69 1.97 -11.24 -6.80
C ASP A 69 3.33 -10.56 -6.98
N GLY A 70 4.03 -10.35 -5.88
CA GLY A 70 5.34 -9.67 -5.87
C GLY A 70 5.27 -8.14 -5.72
N THR A 71 4.11 -7.53 -5.81
CA THR A 71 3.94 -6.10 -5.57
C THR A 71 4.36 -5.74 -4.15
N VAL A 72 5.02 -4.60 -4.00
CA VAL A 72 5.33 -4.03 -2.69
C VAL A 72 4.29 -2.98 -2.33
N VAL A 73 3.70 -3.10 -1.16
CA VAL A 73 2.77 -2.10 -0.63
C VAL A 73 3.40 -1.36 0.54
N MET A 74 3.11 -0.08 0.61
CA MET A 74 3.50 0.76 1.73
C MET A 74 2.34 0.79 2.72
N VAL A 75 2.59 0.31 3.93
CA VAL A 75 1.57 0.17 4.97
C VAL A 75 1.84 1.19 6.07
N ASP A 76 0.86 2.01 6.36
CA ASP A 76 0.90 3.00 7.43
C ASP A 76 0.00 2.54 8.57
N LYS A 77 0.61 2.22 9.71
CA LYS A 77 -0.12 1.76 10.89
C LYS A 77 -0.75 2.89 11.69
N ALA A 78 -0.38 4.13 11.43
CA ALA A 78 -0.94 5.28 12.11
C ALA A 78 -2.26 5.78 11.50
N ILE A 79 -2.59 5.35 10.28
CA ILE A 79 -3.86 5.70 9.66
C ILE A 79 -4.97 4.86 10.29
N LYS A 80 -6.05 5.51 10.74
CA LYS A 80 -7.22 4.82 11.24
C LYS A 80 -7.94 4.11 10.09
N PRO A 81 -8.13 2.79 10.15
CA PRO A 81 -8.84 2.06 9.10
C PRO A 81 -10.28 2.54 8.96
N ARG A 82 -10.72 2.71 7.72
CA ARG A 82 -12.08 3.11 7.37
C ARG A 82 -12.60 2.28 6.22
N HIS A 83 -13.92 2.27 6.06
CA HIS A 83 -14.57 1.63 4.91
C HIS A 83 -13.93 2.10 3.59
N GLY A 84 -13.60 1.14 2.73
CA GLY A 84 -12.98 1.38 1.43
C GLY A 84 -11.46 1.37 1.43
N HIS A 85 -10.81 1.45 2.58
CA HIS A 85 -9.35 1.32 2.64
C HIS A 85 -8.89 -0.08 2.26
N ILE A 86 -7.77 -0.17 1.56
CA ILE A 86 -7.04 -1.42 1.43
C ILE A 86 -6.21 -1.60 2.69
N VAL A 87 -6.29 -2.77 3.30
CA VAL A 87 -5.67 -3.03 4.60
C VAL A 87 -4.87 -4.32 4.57
N ILE A 88 -3.88 -4.39 5.45
CA ILE A 88 -3.29 -5.65 5.88
C ILE A 88 -4.02 -6.05 7.15
N ALA A 89 -4.65 -7.21 7.12
CA ALA A 89 -5.40 -7.75 8.24
C ALA A 89 -4.76 -9.05 8.74
N VAL A 90 -4.98 -9.34 10.01
CA VAL A 90 -4.60 -10.61 10.63
C VAL A 90 -5.88 -11.35 10.98
N VAL A 91 -6.09 -12.51 10.36
CA VAL A 91 -7.26 -13.36 10.55
C VAL A 91 -6.77 -14.67 11.16
N ASP A 92 -7.14 -14.93 12.42
CA ASP A 92 -6.69 -16.10 13.17
C ASP A 92 -5.16 -16.32 13.08
N GLY A 93 -4.40 -15.22 13.18
CA GLY A 93 -2.95 -15.25 13.13
C GLY A 93 -2.33 -15.18 11.72
N ASP A 94 -3.12 -15.25 10.66
CA ASP A 94 -2.63 -15.22 9.29
C ASP A 94 -2.82 -13.85 8.64
N PHE A 95 -1.78 -13.34 7.98
CA PHE A 95 -1.84 -12.06 7.28
C PHE A 95 -2.56 -12.19 5.93
N THR A 96 -3.35 -11.18 5.60
CA THR A 96 -3.97 -11.04 4.28
C THR A 96 -4.09 -9.57 3.89
N CYS A 97 -4.11 -9.30 2.59
CA CYS A 97 -4.35 -7.97 2.04
C CYS A 97 -5.72 -7.97 1.37
N LYS A 98 -6.61 -7.10 1.83
CA LYS A 98 -7.99 -7.03 1.35
C LYS A 98 -8.51 -5.60 1.45
N ARG A 99 -9.63 -5.34 0.77
CA ARG A 99 -10.37 -4.09 0.96
C ARG A 99 -11.31 -4.21 2.15
N LEU A 100 -11.20 -3.27 3.07
CA LEU A 100 -12.08 -3.23 4.24
C LEU A 100 -13.47 -2.74 3.82
N HIS A 101 -14.47 -3.56 4.07
CA HIS A 101 -15.87 -3.18 3.96
C HIS A 101 -16.45 -3.11 5.36
N GLN A 102 -16.85 -1.92 5.77
CA GLN A 102 -17.37 -1.68 7.12
C GLN A 102 -18.55 -0.73 7.05
N ARG A 103 -19.75 -1.30 7.05
CA ARG A 103 -21.02 -0.57 7.00
C ARG A 103 -22.06 -1.28 7.85
N GLY A 104 -22.94 -0.49 8.48
CA GLY A 104 -24.10 -1.03 9.19
C GLY A 104 -23.74 -1.97 10.33
N GLY A 105 -22.58 -1.77 10.99
CA GLY A 105 -22.11 -2.62 12.07
C GLY A 105 -21.51 -3.95 11.62
N THR A 106 -21.45 -4.22 10.30
CA THR A 106 -20.82 -5.42 9.75
C THR A 106 -19.48 -5.10 9.12
N MET A 107 -18.53 -6.01 9.28
CA MET A 107 -17.21 -5.93 8.69
C MET A 107 -16.99 -7.11 7.76
N ARG A 108 -16.43 -6.82 6.58
CA ARG A 108 -15.98 -7.83 5.63
C ARG A 108 -14.61 -7.41 5.09
N LEU A 109 -13.81 -8.40 4.75
CA LEU A 109 -12.56 -8.21 4.02
C LEU A 109 -12.78 -8.70 2.59
N LYS A 110 -12.79 -7.77 1.64
CA LYS A 110 -13.15 -8.04 0.25
C LYS A 110 -11.93 -8.15 -0.65
N PRO A 111 -11.81 -9.19 -1.45
CA PRO A 111 -10.82 -9.24 -2.52
C PRO A 111 -11.22 -8.29 -3.66
N GLU A 112 -10.24 -7.92 -4.47
CA GLU A 112 -10.44 -7.22 -5.74
C GLU A 112 -10.14 -8.19 -6.90
N ASN A 113 -10.76 -9.36 -6.84
CA ASN A 113 -10.64 -10.42 -7.83
C ASN A 113 -11.84 -11.34 -7.69
N PRO A 114 -12.65 -11.53 -8.76
CA PRO A 114 -13.86 -12.35 -8.68
C PRO A 114 -13.60 -13.83 -8.40
N ASP A 115 -12.37 -14.31 -8.59
CA ASP A 115 -12.00 -15.70 -8.30
C ASP A 115 -11.83 -16.00 -6.81
N PHE A 116 -11.89 -14.96 -5.97
CA PHE A 116 -11.73 -15.06 -4.52
C PHE A 116 -13.00 -14.64 -3.81
N GLN A 117 -13.23 -15.22 -2.64
CA GLN A 117 -14.40 -14.91 -1.81
C GLN A 117 -14.08 -13.91 -0.71
N ASP A 118 -15.11 -13.17 -0.29
CA ASP A 118 -15.04 -12.31 0.87
C ASP A 118 -14.70 -13.13 2.13
N ILE A 119 -13.91 -12.53 3.01
CA ILE A 119 -13.72 -13.06 4.36
C ILE A 119 -14.72 -12.34 5.25
N VAL A 120 -15.69 -13.11 5.76
CA VAL A 120 -16.67 -12.64 6.72
C VAL A 120 -16.30 -13.20 8.08
N PRO A 121 -15.95 -12.35 9.07
CA PRO A 121 -15.60 -12.85 10.39
C PRO A 121 -16.71 -13.68 10.99
N LYS A 122 -16.38 -14.85 11.49
CA LYS A 122 -17.31 -15.76 12.16
C LYS A 122 -17.14 -15.64 13.67
N ASP A 123 -18.14 -16.11 14.41
CA ASP A 123 -18.05 -16.18 15.87
C ASP A 123 -16.82 -16.97 16.29
N GLY A 124 -16.03 -16.40 17.20
CA GLY A 124 -14.78 -17.00 17.67
C GLY A 124 -13.55 -16.72 16.82
N GLN A 125 -13.72 -16.09 15.63
CA GLN A 125 -12.57 -15.67 14.83
C GLN A 125 -12.01 -14.35 15.35
N THR A 126 -10.68 -14.28 15.39
CA THR A 126 -9.96 -13.05 15.68
C THR A 126 -9.60 -12.35 14.39
N VAL A 127 -10.06 -11.11 14.22
CA VAL A 127 -9.70 -10.26 13.09
C VAL A 127 -9.14 -8.95 13.62
N GLU A 128 -7.94 -8.63 13.19
CA GLU A 128 -7.25 -7.40 13.55
C GLU A 128 -6.79 -6.70 12.26
N ILE A 129 -6.98 -5.39 12.18
CA ILE A 129 -6.40 -4.59 11.10
C ILE A 129 -5.00 -4.19 11.53
N TRP A 130 -4.01 -4.71 10.82
CA TRP A 130 -2.61 -4.45 11.13
C TRP A 130 -2.16 -3.08 10.63
N GLY A 131 -2.63 -2.66 9.47
CA GLY A 131 -2.32 -1.34 8.92
C GLY A 131 -3.07 -1.06 7.63
N VAL A 132 -3.00 0.19 7.19
CA VAL A 132 -3.65 0.68 5.97
C VAL A 132 -2.62 0.79 4.85
N VAL A 133 -2.95 0.24 3.69
CA VAL A 133 -2.11 0.38 2.50
C VAL A 133 -2.25 1.79 1.95
N ALA A 134 -1.19 2.57 2.02
CA ALA A 134 -1.16 3.96 1.59
C ALA A 134 -0.65 4.14 0.15
N ALA A 135 0.20 3.24 -0.32
CA ALA A 135 0.75 3.30 -1.66
C ALA A 135 1.15 1.90 -2.14
N THR A 136 1.29 1.77 -3.44
CA THR A 136 1.65 0.52 -4.12
C THR A 136 2.82 0.77 -5.05
N ILE A 137 3.79 -0.14 -5.07
CA ILE A 137 4.96 -0.06 -5.93
C ILE A 137 4.99 -1.30 -6.81
N ASN A 138 4.82 -1.09 -8.11
CA ASN A 138 4.95 -2.11 -9.14
C ASN A 138 6.20 -1.82 -9.96
N GLN A 139 7.26 -2.56 -9.70
CA GLN A 139 8.53 -2.40 -10.41
C GLN A 139 8.51 -3.28 -11.66
N HIS A 140 8.86 -2.70 -12.82
CA HIS A 140 8.79 -3.39 -14.11
C HIS A 140 10.12 -3.93 -14.61
N VAL A 141 11.21 -3.49 -14.00
CA VAL A 141 12.55 -3.94 -14.37
C VAL A 141 13.41 -4.22 -13.15
#